data_cabc96ca195572b3814ae9ce36e4d3df
#
_entry.id   cabc96ca195572b3814ae9ce36e4d3df
#
_cell.length_a   1.000
_cell.length_b   1.000
_cell.length_c   1.000
_cell.angle_alpha   90.00
_cell.angle_beta   90.00
_cell.angle_gamma   90.00
#
_symmetry.space_group_name_H-M   'P 1'
#
loop_
_entity.id
_entity.type
_entity.pdbx_description
1 polymer ?
#
loop_
_entity_poly.entity_id
_entity_poly.type
_entity_poly.pdbx_seq_one_letter_code
_entity_poly.pdbx_strand_id
1 'polypeptide(L)'
;MAVSDSTTLQSGSPPGRPTLRERERELDIRSSLLDTDTDIGFKEAVRIVPRASGYLRYFAGRFTIKVVMMWIASAVPLLILPWPVKMMIDHVVLGRPIEQAQDYPAFMWPIIEALYGSSALEILFWLALVGVSMMLLIGAYPGGRDQVVAALTEGKDVATSNEAAMHIGHSSLGALYGYVEFRLQTRLTQALNHTLRAELFSRIESLSMTQLEDQRIGDSIYRILYDTPQITEIFYEVIHTPLVSVTLYIAAAAVMLDAYPNSPEIIWMSLLFLPIWLSASSLFARTVRRRGQASRAAGSITTSTIEEGMDNVLAVQSLGGNQKEKQRFGDDSGESFRRFRAERLIWFIMFQCSELTRTIIEIGVFVYILTYVIEGQFSAGDYGALYAFWRGLRGPTSDVAWLWIRLQNNVAGVRRVFALMDLPPEADTGTTHLPPIHDGISMQDAGFVYPDGRRALADVTLEAKVGEIVAFVGPTGSGKTTLAYLIPRFHQVTEGEVRIDGYDVNDLTIDSMRDQITYVFQETQLLSDSIADNIRYGNPDAVMAEVERVAKTAGVHDFISSLPEG
;
A
#
# COMPACT_ATOMS: atom_id res chain seq x y z
N MET A 1 -17.92 -3.24 -78.75
CA MET A 1 -17.72 -1.88 -78.23
C MET A 1 -17.20 -2.00 -76.85
N ALA A 2 -15.93 -1.71 -76.63
CA ALA A 2 -15.21 -1.84 -75.38
C ALA A 2 -15.50 -0.65 -74.47
N VAL A 3 -15.64 -0.88 -73.21
CA VAL A 3 -15.21 0.07 -72.16
C VAL A 3 -14.57 -0.71 -71.05
N SER A 4 -13.26 -0.58 -70.95
CA SER A 4 -12.42 -0.95 -69.84
C SER A 4 -12.56 0.13 -68.76
N ASP A 5 -12.77 -0.26 -67.52
CA ASP A 5 -12.41 0.56 -66.37
C ASP A 5 -11.73 -0.31 -65.31
N SER A 6 -10.42 -0.21 -65.35
CA SER A 6 -9.51 -0.81 -64.38
C SER A 6 -9.42 0.11 -63.16
N THR A 7 -10.23 -0.14 -62.14
CA THR A 7 -10.04 0.47 -60.81
C THR A 7 -8.99 -0.36 -60.05
N THR A 8 -7.77 0.12 -60.07
CA THR A 8 -6.66 -0.36 -59.22
C THR A 8 -7.03 -0.19 -57.77
N LEU A 9 -7.43 -1.28 -57.12
CA LEU A 9 -7.44 -1.38 -55.64
C LEU A 9 -5.99 -1.26 -55.16
N GLN A 10 -5.63 -0.09 -54.66
CA GLN A 10 -4.43 0.07 -53.86
C GLN A 10 -4.53 -0.88 -52.66
N SER A 11 -3.69 -1.91 -52.68
CA SER A 11 -3.43 -2.77 -51.53
C SER A 11 -2.78 -1.92 -50.44
N GLY A 12 -3.60 -1.28 -49.59
CA GLY A 12 -3.14 -0.72 -48.32
C GLY A 12 -2.62 -1.87 -47.49
N SER A 13 -1.34 -1.85 -47.16
CA SER A 13 -0.75 -2.72 -46.15
C SER A 13 -1.62 -2.63 -44.91
N PRO A 14 -1.92 -3.74 -44.22
CA PRO A 14 -2.68 -3.69 -42.96
C PRO A 14 -1.97 -2.73 -42.00
N PRO A 15 -2.71 -1.91 -41.27
CA PRO A 15 -2.11 -0.99 -40.31
C PRO A 15 -1.16 -1.78 -39.39
N GLY A 16 0.11 -1.38 -39.42
CA GLY A 16 1.14 -2.02 -38.62
C GLY A 16 0.70 -2.04 -37.15
N ARG A 17 1.05 -3.10 -36.40
CA ARG A 17 0.78 -3.20 -34.99
C ARG A 17 1.26 -1.91 -34.31
N PRO A 18 0.46 -1.28 -33.43
CA PRO A 18 0.87 -0.10 -32.70
C PRO A 18 2.17 -0.41 -31.95
N THR A 19 3.12 0.49 -32.03
CA THR A 19 4.40 0.35 -31.35
C THR A 19 4.17 0.31 -29.83
N LEU A 20 5.11 -0.28 -29.07
CA LEU A 20 5.04 -0.27 -27.61
C LEU A 20 4.81 1.13 -27.03
N ARG A 21 5.37 2.17 -27.66
CA ARG A 21 5.16 3.57 -27.25
C ARG A 21 3.74 4.06 -27.53
N GLU A 22 3.08 3.59 -28.57
CA GLU A 22 1.69 3.92 -28.87
C GLU A 22 0.75 3.21 -27.90
N ARG A 23 1.01 1.92 -27.59
CA ARG A 23 0.27 1.19 -26.56
C ARG A 23 0.49 1.78 -25.16
N GLU A 24 1.72 2.17 -24.82
CA GLU A 24 2.03 2.87 -23.57
C GLU A 24 1.24 4.19 -23.47
N ARG A 25 1.10 4.94 -24.57
CA ARG A 25 0.28 6.16 -24.64
C ARG A 25 -1.22 5.88 -24.53
N GLU A 26 -1.73 4.85 -25.19
CA GLU A 26 -3.15 4.47 -25.08
C GLU A 26 -3.51 3.99 -23.68
N LEU A 27 -2.62 3.22 -23.03
CA LEU A 27 -2.79 2.81 -21.64
C LEU A 27 -2.69 4.01 -20.68
N ASP A 28 -1.75 4.92 -20.93
CA ASP A 28 -1.59 6.17 -20.17
C ASP A 28 -2.84 7.06 -20.30
N ILE A 29 -3.45 7.14 -21.46
CA ILE A 29 -4.69 7.90 -21.68
C ILE A 29 -5.89 7.21 -21.01
N ARG A 30 -5.97 5.88 -21.01
CA ARG A 30 -7.04 5.12 -20.33
C ARG A 30 -6.86 5.04 -18.82
N SER A 31 -5.61 5.02 -18.33
CA SER A 31 -5.28 5.07 -16.90
C SER A 31 -5.25 6.50 -16.34
N SER A 32 -5.26 7.51 -17.21
CA SER A 32 -4.87 8.90 -16.88
C SER A 32 -5.84 9.64 -15.98
N LEU A 33 -7.04 9.15 -15.73
CA LEU A 33 -7.95 9.81 -14.78
C LEU A 33 -7.67 9.44 -13.32
N LEU A 34 -7.04 8.29 -13.06
CA LEU A 34 -6.83 7.82 -11.69
C LEU A 34 -5.44 7.20 -11.40
N ASP A 35 -4.69 6.83 -12.43
CA ASP A 35 -3.38 6.18 -12.30
C ASP A 35 -2.29 7.03 -12.96
N THR A 36 -2.02 8.18 -12.35
CA THR A 36 -0.86 8.98 -12.72
C THR A 36 0.37 8.34 -12.09
N ASP A 37 0.99 7.42 -12.80
CA ASP A 37 2.32 6.85 -12.51
C ASP A 37 3.42 7.91 -12.79
N THR A 38 3.15 9.16 -12.37
CA THR A 38 4.12 10.23 -12.41
C THR A 38 5.05 10.07 -11.22
N ASP A 39 6.33 10.23 -11.44
CA ASP A 39 7.34 10.35 -10.38
C ASP A 39 6.82 11.31 -9.31
N ILE A 40 6.55 10.81 -8.12
CA ILE A 40 6.11 11.64 -7.00
C ILE A 40 7.23 12.56 -6.61
N GLY A 41 7.00 13.85 -6.89
CA GLY A 41 7.94 14.90 -6.52
C GLY A 41 7.98 15.11 -5.01
N PHE A 42 9.11 15.63 -4.51
CA PHE A 42 9.26 16.00 -3.09
C PHE A 42 8.12 16.91 -2.60
N LYS A 43 7.68 17.87 -3.42
CA LYS A 43 6.58 18.79 -3.07
C LYS A 43 5.25 18.07 -2.84
N GLU A 44 4.97 17.03 -3.60
CA GLU A 44 3.76 16.24 -3.48
C GLU A 44 3.81 15.36 -2.22
N ALA A 45 4.94 14.71 -1.96
CA ALA A 45 5.15 13.95 -0.73
C ALA A 45 4.95 14.84 0.51
N VAL A 46 5.51 16.05 0.52
CA VAL A 46 5.34 17.03 1.61
C VAL A 46 3.87 17.44 1.81
N ARG A 47 3.03 17.39 0.79
CA ARG A 47 1.60 17.68 0.90
C ARG A 47 0.78 16.48 1.42
N ILE A 48 1.11 15.27 0.97
CA ILE A 48 0.36 14.05 1.30
C ILE A 48 0.70 13.53 2.70
N VAL A 49 1.97 13.53 3.07
CA VAL A 49 2.46 13.00 4.36
C VAL A 49 1.79 13.63 5.58
N PRO A 50 1.62 14.95 5.71
CA PRO A 50 0.93 15.54 6.86
C PRO A 50 -0.54 15.11 6.95
N ARG A 51 -1.24 14.99 5.82
CA ARG A 51 -2.62 14.52 5.79
C ARG A 51 -2.71 13.07 6.25
N ALA A 52 -1.87 12.20 5.73
CA ALA A 52 -1.77 10.81 6.18
C ALA A 52 -1.47 10.77 7.68
N SER A 53 -0.47 11.52 8.15
CA SER A 53 -0.10 11.58 9.57
C SER A 53 -1.22 12.09 10.48
N GLY A 54 -2.20 12.80 9.95
CA GLY A 54 -3.39 13.24 10.69
C GLY A 54 -4.20 12.10 11.30
N TYR A 55 -4.23 10.93 10.66
CA TYR A 55 -4.90 9.74 11.21
C TYR A 55 -4.20 9.18 12.45
N LEU A 56 -2.90 9.43 12.62
CA LEU A 56 -2.15 8.97 13.78
C LEU A 56 -2.64 9.59 15.10
N ARG A 57 -3.28 10.77 15.07
CA ARG A 57 -3.77 11.47 16.27
C ARG A 57 -4.68 10.60 17.13
N TYR A 58 -5.48 9.74 16.52
CA TYR A 58 -6.38 8.83 17.23
C TYR A 58 -5.63 7.71 17.98
N PHE A 59 -4.39 7.44 17.62
CA PHE A 59 -3.57 6.36 18.14
C PHE A 59 -2.23 6.83 18.69
N ALA A 60 -2.01 8.15 18.82
CA ALA A 60 -0.71 8.75 19.13
C ALA A 60 -0.03 8.16 20.36
N GLY A 61 -0.76 7.93 21.45
CA GLY A 61 -0.19 7.36 22.67
C GLY A 61 0.35 5.94 22.46
N ARG A 62 -0.40 5.08 21.77
CA ARG A 62 0.04 3.71 21.46
C ARG A 62 1.22 3.70 20.50
N PHE A 63 1.22 4.59 19.52
CA PHE A 63 2.32 4.75 18.58
C PHE A 63 3.59 5.22 19.28
N THR A 64 3.50 6.21 20.19
CA THR A 64 4.65 6.69 20.97
C THR A 64 5.25 5.56 21.81
N ILE A 65 4.42 4.79 22.53
CA ILE A 65 4.88 3.61 23.28
C ILE A 65 5.62 2.63 22.36
N LYS A 66 5.05 2.36 21.17
CA LYS A 66 5.66 1.48 20.17
C LYS A 66 7.03 2.00 19.72
N VAL A 67 7.15 3.30 19.41
CA VAL A 67 8.41 3.93 18.99
C VAL A 67 9.47 3.81 20.08
N VAL A 68 9.12 4.09 21.34
CA VAL A 68 10.02 3.96 22.49
C VAL A 68 10.45 2.51 22.69
N MET A 69 9.51 1.56 22.61
CA MET A 69 9.85 0.14 22.70
C MET A 69 10.82 -0.29 21.60
N MET A 70 10.58 0.12 20.37
CA MET A 70 11.46 -0.20 19.26
C MET A 70 12.84 0.45 19.40
N TRP A 71 12.89 1.69 19.91
CA TRP A 71 14.14 2.36 20.21
C TRP A 71 14.95 1.59 21.25
N ILE A 72 14.33 1.17 22.36
CA ILE A 72 14.99 0.37 23.40
C ILE A 72 15.50 -0.96 22.81
N ALA A 73 14.67 -1.67 22.03
CA ALA A 73 15.05 -2.92 21.40
C ALA A 73 16.25 -2.79 20.45
N SER A 74 16.43 -1.62 19.83
CA SER A 74 17.54 -1.34 18.93
C SER A 74 18.76 -0.75 19.64
N ALA A 75 18.53 0.13 20.63
CA ALA A 75 19.58 0.84 21.35
C ALA A 75 20.34 -0.09 22.31
N VAL A 76 19.64 -0.94 23.05
CA VAL A 76 20.28 -1.80 24.06
C VAL A 76 21.33 -2.73 23.44
N PRO A 77 21.04 -3.50 22.37
CA PRO A 77 22.08 -4.30 21.72
C PRO A 77 23.21 -3.45 21.12
N LEU A 78 22.89 -2.32 20.49
CA LEU A 78 23.88 -1.47 19.85
C LEU A 78 24.85 -0.83 20.86
N LEU A 79 24.33 -0.32 21.98
CA LEU A 79 25.11 0.45 22.93
C LEU A 79 25.78 -0.41 24.01
N ILE A 80 25.20 -1.58 24.35
CA ILE A 80 25.68 -2.43 25.46
C ILE A 80 26.54 -3.59 24.96
N LEU A 81 26.13 -4.32 23.91
CA LEU A 81 26.84 -5.55 23.49
C LEU A 81 28.31 -5.40 23.09
N PRO A 82 28.79 -4.25 22.59
CA PRO A 82 30.20 -4.07 22.29
C PRO A 82 31.13 -4.24 23.51
N TRP A 83 30.70 -3.83 24.69
CA TRP A 83 31.52 -3.81 25.88
C TRP A 83 31.78 -5.18 26.50
N PRO A 84 30.81 -6.10 26.62
CA PRO A 84 31.06 -7.50 26.89
C PRO A 84 32.10 -8.16 25.97
N VAL A 85 32.07 -7.80 24.66
CA VAL A 85 33.06 -8.32 23.71
C VAL A 85 34.46 -7.82 24.03
N LYS A 86 34.61 -6.51 24.37
CA LYS A 86 35.88 -5.95 24.81
C LYS A 86 36.36 -6.62 26.08
N MET A 87 35.48 -6.73 27.10
CA MET A 87 35.82 -7.36 28.39
C MET A 87 36.27 -8.81 28.20
N MET A 88 35.59 -9.57 27.34
CA MET A 88 35.96 -10.95 27.03
C MET A 88 37.35 -11.03 26.40
N ILE A 89 37.68 -10.16 25.44
CA ILE A 89 38.99 -10.18 24.78
C ILE A 89 40.09 -9.76 25.76
N ASP A 90 39.94 -8.62 26.46
CA ASP A 90 41.00 -8.05 27.26
C ASP A 90 41.22 -8.82 28.56
N HIS A 91 40.15 -9.18 29.28
CA HIS A 91 40.27 -9.70 30.66
C HIS A 91 40.16 -11.24 30.73
N VAL A 92 39.46 -11.88 29.78
CA VAL A 92 39.35 -13.34 29.77
C VAL A 92 40.39 -13.97 28.84
N VAL A 93 40.49 -13.51 27.59
CA VAL A 93 41.40 -14.12 26.60
C VAL A 93 42.85 -13.69 26.81
N LEU A 94 43.09 -12.39 26.96
CA LEU A 94 44.42 -11.83 27.19
C LEU A 94 44.88 -11.85 28.64
N GLY A 95 43.98 -12.14 29.59
CA GLY A 95 44.27 -12.26 31.01
C GLY A 95 44.73 -10.96 31.70
N ARG A 96 44.37 -9.79 31.13
CA ARG A 96 44.67 -8.49 31.78
C ARG A 96 43.84 -8.35 33.04
N PRO A 97 44.43 -7.86 34.17
CA PRO A 97 43.65 -7.59 35.36
C PRO A 97 42.54 -6.58 35.10
N ILE A 98 41.32 -6.84 35.61
CA ILE A 98 40.15 -5.96 35.35
C ILE A 98 40.33 -4.59 36.02
N GLU A 99 41.17 -4.47 37.03
CA GLU A 99 41.55 -3.21 37.70
C GLU A 99 42.32 -2.27 36.76
N GLN A 100 42.87 -2.78 35.68
CA GLN A 100 43.56 -2.03 34.62
C GLN A 100 42.63 -1.70 33.43
N ALA A 101 41.32 -1.88 33.60
CA ALA A 101 40.35 -1.56 32.58
C ALA A 101 40.44 -0.08 32.16
N GLN A 102 40.45 0.20 30.85
CA GLN A 102 40.51 1.54 30.27
C GLN A 102 39.56 1.62 29.09
N ASP A 103 39.18 2.84 28.70
CA ASP A 103 38.40 3.12 27.52
C ASP A 103 37.03 2.43 27.52
N TYR A 104 36.31 2.56 28.65
CA TYR A 104 34.93 2.15 28.81
C TYR A 104 34.04 3.38 29.04
N PRO A 105 32.78 3.38 28.57
CA PRO A 105 31.84 4.46 28.84
C PRO A 105 31.44 4.50 30.31
N ALA A 106 31.02 5.67 30.77
CA ALA A 106 30.71 5.94 32.18
C ALA A 106 29.71 4.93 32.77
N PHE A 107 28.73 4.47 32.02
CA PHE A 107 27.73 3.52 32.51
C PHE A 107 28.28 2.10 32.76
N MET A 108 29.44 1.75 32.25
CA MET A 108 30.08 0.43 32.45
C MET A 108 30.92 0.36 33.72
N TRP A 109 31.40 1.50 34.25
CA TRP A 109 32.28 1.52 35.39
C TRP A 109 31.71 0.83 36.64
N PRO A 110 30.45 1.01 37.04
CA PRO A 110 29.87 0.29 38.19
C PRO A 110 29.90 -1.23 38.02
N ILE A 111 29.77 -1.72 36.78
CA ILE A 111 29.83 -3.16 36.44
C ILE A 111 31.29 -3.65 36.56
N ILE A 112 32.23 -2.86 36.04
CA ILE A 112 33.67 -3.16 36.07
C ILE A 112 34.15 -3.22 37.51
N GLU A 113 33.81 -2.23 38.33
CA GLU A 113 34.18 -2.18 39.76
C GLU A 113 33.59 -3.35 40.56
N ALA A 114 32.38 -3.78 40.24
CA ALA A 114 31.77 -4.96 40.84
C ALA A 114 32.48 -6.27 40.52
N LEU A 115 33.28 -6.29 39.44
CA LEU A 115 34.05 -7.44 39.01
C LEU A 115 35.52 -7.40 39.47
N TYR A 116 35.95 -6.41 40.24
CA TYR A 116 37.31 -6.34 40.77
C TYR A 116 37.63 -7.58 41.62
N GLY A 117 38.80 -8.16 41.40
CA GLY A 117 39.24 -9.38 42.05
C GLY A 117 38.60 -10.67 41.52
N SER A 118 37.71 -10.57 40.52
CA SER A 118 37.09 -11.76 39.91
C SER A 118 38.08 -12.48 39.01
N SER A 119 38.01 -13.80 39.00
CA SER A 119 38.77 -14.63 38.06
C SER A 119 38.23 -14.53 36.63
N ALA A 120 39.02 -14.85 35.63
CA ALA A 120 38.63 -14.87 34.23
C ALA A 120 37.36 -15.74 33.97
N LEU A 121 37.21 -16.86 34.68
CA LEU A 121 36.03 -17.71 34.62
C LEU A 121 34.77 -17.06 35.21
N GLU A 122 34.90 -16.32 36.29
CA GLU A 122 33.78 -15.57 36.89
C GLU A 122 33.33 -14.43 35.96
N ILE A 123 34.28 -13.70 35.38
CA ILE A 123 33.97 -12.67 34.36
C ILE A 123 33.24 -13.30 33.17
N LEU A 124 33.74 -14.42 32.66
CA LEU A 124 33.09 -15.14 31.54
C LEU A 124 31.67 -15.58 31.89
N PHE A 125 31.46 -16.09 33.13
CA PHE A 125 30.14 -16.50 33.60
C PHE A 125 29.16 -15.32 33.62
N TRP A 126 29.56 -14.16 34.16
CA TRP A 126 28.74 -12.97 34.20
C TRP A 126 28.44 -12.43 32.79
N LEU A 127 29.42 -12.41 31.88
CA LEU A 127 29.23 -12.01 30.49
C LEU A 127 28.25 -12.95 29.75
N ALA A 128 28.38 -14.25 29.97
CA ALA A 128 27.46 -15.24 29.41
C ALA A 128 26.03 -15.05 29.97
N LEU A 129 25.91 -14.82 31.30
CA LEU A 129 24.61 -14.56 31.93
C LEU A 129 23.94 -13.30 31.39
N VAL A 130 24.68 -12.21 31.22
CA VAL A 130 24.18 -10.96 30.60
C VAL A 130 23.78 -11.21 29.13
N GLY A 131 24.61 -11.89 28.35
CA GLY A 131 24.32 -12.23 26.96
C GLY A 131 23.05 -13.07 26.81
N VAL A 132 22.92 -14.14 27.61
CA VAL A 132 21.73 -14.99 27.63
C VAL A 132 20.50 -14.21 28.10
N SER A 133 20.63 -13.38 29.15
CA SER A 133 19.53 -12.56 29.63
C SER A 133 19.04 -11.55 28.59
N MET A 134 19.97 -10.90 27.90
CA MET A 134 19.64 -10.00 26.79
C MET A 134 18.96 -10.74 25.63
N MET A 135 19.45 -11.95 25.30
CA MET A 135 18.86 -12.79 24.28
C MET A 135 17.43 -13.22 24.65
N LEU A 136 17.18 -13.60 25.88
CA LEU A 136 15.86 -14.02 26.36
C LEU A 136 14.88 -12.85 26.57
N LEU A 137 15.37 -11.69 27.00
CA LEU A 137 14.52 -10.52 27.27
C LEU A 137 14.27 -9.68 26.02
N ILE A 138 15.31 -9.36 25.26
CA ILE A 138 15.25 -8.40 24.16
C ILE A 138 15.27 -9.09 22.80
N GLY A 139 15.83 -10.32 22.72
CA GLY A 139 15.83 -11.10 21.51
C GLY A 139 16.83 -10.65 20.46
N ALA A 140 18.03 -10.36 20.86
CA ALA A 140 19.14 -10.03 19.96
C ALA A 140 19.58 -11.24 19.12
N TYR A 141 18.70 -11.74 18.25
CA TYR A 141 19.01 -12.85 17.34
C TYR A 141 19.55 -12.35 16.01
N PRO A 142 20.73 -12.79 15.56
CA PRO A 142 21.13 -12.57 14.19
C PRO A 142 20.29 -13.43 13.23
N GLY A 143 19.50 -12.83 12.37
CA GLY A 143 18.89 -13.51 11.21
C GLY A 143 17.51 -14.13 11.37
N GLY A 144 16.83 -14.00 12.52
CA GLY A 144 15.52 -14.65 12.76
C GLY A 144 14.31 -13.97 12.11
N ARG A 145 14.41 -12.70 11.73
CA ARG A 145 13.29 -11.89 11.26
C ARG A 145 12.67 -12.42 9.96
N ASP A 146 13.49 -12.70 8.95
CA ASP A 146 13.01 -13.13 7.63
C ASP A 146 12.30 -14.49 7.70
N GLN A 147 12.76 -15.39 8.56
CA GLN A 147 12.13 -16.69 8.79
C GLN A 147 10.75 -16.54 9.47
N VAL A 148 10.63 -15.63 10.43
CA VAL A 148 9.34 -15.35 11.07
C VAL A 148 8.36 -14.70 10.10
N VAL A 149 8.82 -13.76 9.26
CA VAL A 149 7.99 -13.18 8.19
C VAL A 149 7.48 -14.27 7.27
N ALA A 150 8.37 -15.14 6.76
CA ALA A 150 7.99 -16.23 5.87
C ALA A 150 6.95 -17.16 6.52
N ALA A 151 7.17 -17.58 7.76
CA ALA A 151 6.24 -18.45 8.48
C ALA A 151 4.85 -17.80 8.74
N LEU A 152 4.81 -16.49 8.99
CA LEU A 152 3.55 -15.78 9.25
C LEU A 152 2.76 -15.45 7.96
N THR A 153 3.41 -15.49 6.81
CA THR A 153 2.80 -15.19 5.51
C THR A 153 2.48 -16.44 4.69
N GLU A 154 3.02 -17.60 5.10
CA GLU A 154 2.80 -18.87 4.40
C GLU A 154 1.32 -19.26 4.35
N GLY A 155 0.83 -19.63 3.17
CA GLY A 155 -0.54 -20.07 2.95
C GLY A 155 -1.61 -18.99 2.97
N LYS A 156 -1.23 -17.71 3.07
CA LYS A 156 -2.16 -16.57 3.02
C LYS A 156 -2.28 -16.01 1.61
N ASP A 157 -3.39 -15.30 1.36
CA ASP A 157 -3.55 -14.52 0.14
C ASP A 157 -2.52 -13.38 0.07
N VAL A 158 -2.34 -12.84 -1.14
CA VAL A 158 -1.30 -11.83 -1.41
C VAL A 158 -1.51 -10.54 -0.62
N ALA A 159 -2.79 -10.10 -0.43
CA ALA A 159 -3.09 -8.89 0.32
C ALA A 159 -2.71 -9.05 1.79
N THR A 160 -3.16 -10.15 2.43
CA THR A 160 -2.84 -10.46 3.82
C THR A 160 -1.35 -10.71 4.03
N SER A 161 -0.67 -11.37 3.07
CA SER A 161 0.78 -11.57 3.11
C SER A 161 1.55 -10.26 3.07
N ASN A 162 1.20 -9.35 2.16
CA ASN A 162 1.83 -8.04 2.04
C ASN A 162 1.61 -7.20 3.30
N GLU A 163 0.37 -7.15 3.80
CA GLU A 163 0.05 -6.43 5.03
C GLU A 163 0.83 -6.99 6.23
N ALA A 164 0.90 -8.32 6.36
CA ALA A 164 1.68 -8.96 7.42
C ALA A 164 3.17 -8.65 7.29
N ALA A 165 3.74 -8.69 6.09
CA ALA A 165 5.14 -8.36 5.84
C ALA A 165 5.47 -6.90 6.20
N MET A 166 4.62 -5.95 5.84
CA MET A 166 4.73 -4.54 6.22
C MET A 166 4.77 -4.39 7.74
N HIS A 167 3.80 -4.98 8.44
CA HIS A 167 3.73 -4.88 9.91
C HIS A 167 4.96 -5.45 10.60
N ILE A 168 5.43 -6.62 10.17
CA ILE A 168 6.60 -7.29 10.73
C ILE A 168 7.87 -6.46 10.44
N GLY A 169 7.88 -5.75 9.30
CA GLY A 169 8.98 -4.88 8.88
C GLY A 169 9.44 -3.89 9.94
N HIS A 170 8.54 -3.44 10.79
CA HIS A 170 8.79 -2.44 11.83
C HIS A 170 8.70 -2.98 13.27
N SER A 171 8.91 -4.29 13.47
CA SER A 171 8.93 -4.93 14.79
C SER A 171 10.30 -5.53 15.11
N SER A 172 10.66 -5.57 16.39
CA SER A 172 11.89 -6.20 16.86
C SER A 172 11.84 -7.73 16.83
N LEU A 173 10.64 -8.33 16.87
CA LEU A 173 10.34 -9.77 16.80
C LEU A 173 11.18 -10.68 17.70
N GLY A 174 11.83 -10.15 18.72
CA GLY A 174 12.73 -10.92 19.57
C GLY A 174 12.19 -11.16 20.98
N ALA A 175 12.26 -12.38 21.47
CA ALA A 175 12.03 -12.79 22.84
C ALA A 175 10.75 -12.22 23.51
N LEU A 176 10.73 -12.12 24.85
CA LEU A 176 9.55 -11.66 25.59
C LEU A 176 9.21 -10.19 25.30
N TYR A 177 10.21 -9.33 25.24
CA TYR A 177 10.03 -7.91 24.94
C TYR A 177 9.48 -7.71 23.52
N GLY A 178 10.07 -8.38 22.53
CA GLY A 178 9.61 -8.33 21.15
C GLY A 178 8.21 -8.89 20.95
N TYR A 179 7.81 -9.91 21.75
CA TYR A 179 6.43 -10.40 21.73
C TYR A 179 5.43 -9.32 22.18
N VAL A 180 5.73 -8.61 23.27
CA VAL A 180 4.86 -7.52 23.77
C VAL A 180 4.79 -6.38 22.75
N GLU A 181 5.94 -6.01 22.19
CA GLU A 181 6.06 -4.97 21.15
C GLU A 181 5.28 -5.37 19.89
N PHE A 182 5.46 -6.59 19.39
CA PHE A 182 4.74 -7.11 18.21
C PHE A 182 3.22 -7.17 18.43
N ARG A 183 2.78 -7.58 19.62
CA ARG A 183 1.35 -7.56 19.96
C ARG A 183 0.77 -6.14 19.94
N LEU A 184 1.52 -5.16 20.45
CA LEU A 184 1.13 -3.75 20.39
C LEU A 184 1.10 -3.25 18.96
N GLN A 185 2.13 -3.55 18.19
CA GLN A 185 2.26 -3.24 16.76
C GLN A 185 1.05 -3.74 15.96
N THR A 186 0.77 -5.04 16.05
CA THR A 186 -0.31 -5.68 15.30
C THR A 186 -1.66 -5.05 15.65
N ARG A 187 -1.95 -4.86 16.94
CA ARG A 187 -3.21 -4.23 17.39
C ARG A 187 -3.35 -2.79 16.89
N LEU A 188 -2.26 -2.02 16.94
CA LEU A 188 -2.25 -0.64 16.47
C LEU A 188 -2.53 -0.56 14.97
N THR A 189 -1.78 -1.34 14.19
CA THR A 189 -1.84 -1.27 12.72
C THR A 189 -3.15 -1.84 12.18
N GLN A 190 -3.66 -2.94 12.77
CA GLN A 190 -4.94 -3.51 12.38
C GLN A 190 -6.10 -2.56 12.72
N ALA A 191 -6.09 -1.94 13.91
CA ALA A 191 -7.13 -0.97 14.27
C ALA A 191 -7.13 0.24 13.31
N LEU A 192 -5.95 0.72 12.93
CA LEU A 192 -5.82 1.83 11.99
C LEU A 192 -6.29 1.45 10.58
N ASN A 193 -5.82 0.30 10.06
CA ASN A 193 -6.20 -0.18 8.74
C ASN A 193 -7.70 -0.48 8.66
N HIS A 194 -8.29 -1.06 9.71
CA HIS A 194 -9.72 -1.29 9.78
C HIS A 194 -10.51 0.03 9.70
N THR A 195 -10.12 1.03 10.49
CA THR A 195 -10.76 2.35 10.47
C THR A 195 -10.68 2.99 9.08
N LEU A 196 -9.50 2.96 8.47
CA LEU A 196 -9.29 3.53 7.13
C LEU A 196 -10.08 2.79 6.05
N ARG A 197 -10.12 1.45 6.11
CA ARG A 197 -10.90 0.64 5.16
C ARG A 197 -12.39 0.89 5.30
N ALA A 198 -12.89 0.98 6.53
CA ALA A 198 -14.30 1.29 6.79
C ALA A 198 -14.68 2.68 6.28
N GLU A 199 -13.82 3.69 6.51
CA GLU A 199 -14.02 5.05 6.01
C GLU A 199 -14.01 5.11 4.48
N LEU A 200 -13.05 4.42 3.84
CA LEU A 200 -12.95 4.36 2.38
C LEU A 200 -14.14 3.62 1.77
N PHE A 201 -14.55 2.50 2.36
CA PHE A 201 -15.71 1.73 1.91
C PHE A 201 -16.99 2.57 2.01
N SER A 202 -17.23 3.19 3.17
CA SER A 202 -18.36 4.09 3.37
C SER A 202 -18.35 5.27 2.37
N ARG A 203 -17.16 5.79 2.01
CA ARG A 203 -17.04 6.83 0.99
C ARG A 203 -17.44 6.31 -0.38
N ILE A 204 -17.01 5.11 -0.77
CA ILE A 204 -17.38 4.51 -2.06
C ILE A 204 -18.88 4.31 -2.15
N GLU A 205 -19.52 3.79 -1.09
CA GLU A 205 -20.97 3.59 -1.05
C GLU A 205 -21.75 4.91 -1.10
N SER A 206 -21.14 6.02 -0.68
CA SER A 206 -21.76 7.34 -0.74
C SER A 206 -21.60 8.07 -2.08
N LEU A 207 -20.88 7.49 -3.05
CA LEU A 207 -20.68 8.12 -4.36
C LEU A 207 -21.93 8.02 -5.22
N SER A 208 -22.14 9.01 -6.10
CA SER A 208 -23.21 8.96 -7.08
C SER A 208 -22.98 7.83 -8.10
N MET A 209 -24.06 7.29 -8.66
CA MET A 209 -24.00 6.23 -9.66
C MET A 209 -23.14 6.64 -10.87
N THR A 210 -23.23 7.90 -11.30
CA THR A 210 -22.42 8.45 -12.40
C THR A 210 -20.92 8.38 -12.12
N GLN A 211 -20.51 8.59 -10.85
CA GLN A 211 -19.10 8.48 -10.44
C GLN A 211 -18.65 7.01 -10.34
N LEU A 212 -19.56 6.11 -9.91
CA LEU A 212 -19.27 4.67 -9.79
C LEU A 212 -19.16 3.98 -11.15
N GLU A 213 -19.97 4.39 -12.16
CA GLU A 213 -19.88 3.85 -13.53
C GLU A 213 -18.51 4.08 -14.17
N ASP A 214 -17.85 5.19 -13.84
CA ASP A 214 -16.49 5.49 -14.31
C ASP A 214 -15.41 4.69 -13.55
N GLN A 215 -15.74 4.08 -12.40
CA GLN A 215 -14.80 3.33 -11.58
C GLN A 215 -14.86 1.82 -11.93
N ARG A 216 -13.70 1.22 -12.12
CA ARG A 216 -13.62 -0.24 -12.18
C ARG A 216 -13.75 -0.81 -10.76
N ILE A 217 -14.70 -1.70 -10.53
CA ILE A 217 -14.92 -2.36 -9.22
C ILE A 217 -13.62 -2.98 -8.69
N GLY A 218 -12.88 -3.70 -9.56
CA GLY A 218 -11.60 -4.31 -9.19
C GLY A 218 -10.55 -3.31 -8.71
N ASP A 219 -10.54 -2.10 -9.28
CA ASP A 219 -9.62 -1.02 -8.87
C ASP A 219 -9.98 -0.47 -7.49
N SER A 220 -11.26 -0.30 -7.21
CA SER A 220 -11.74 0.10 -5.88
C SER A 220 -11.40 -0.95 -4.80
N ILE A 221 -11.60 -2.23 -5.09
CA ILE A 221 -11.21 -3.34 -4.21
C ILE A 221 -9.70 -3.32 -3.97
N TYR A 222 -8.89 -3.13 -5.02
CA TYR A 222 -7.45 -3.04 -4.90
C TYR A 222 -7.03 -1.90 -3.96
N ARG A 223 -7.64 -0.73 -4.06
CA ARG A 223 -7.33 0.43 -3.19
C ARG A 223 -7.68 0.17 -1.74
N ILE A 224 -8.84 -0.45 -1.47
CA ILE A 224 -9.25 -0.81 -0.11
C ILE A 224 -8.26 -1.81 0.50
N LEU A 225 -7.86 -2.85 -0.23
CA LEU A 225 -7.08 -3.95 0.32
C LEU A 225 -5.57 -3.67 0.33
N TYR A 226 -5.02 -3.09 -0.73
CA TYR A 226 -3.58 -2.98 -0.96
C TYR A 226 -3.01 -1.58 -0.76
N ASP A 227 -3.76 -0.53 -1.08
CA ASP A 227 -3.25 0.83 -0.95
C ASP A 227 -3.49 1.42 0.45
N THR A 228 -4.59 1.04 1.12
CA THR A 228 -4.91 1.55 2.47
C THR A 228 -3.80 1.28 3.50
N PRO A 229 -3.17 0.09 3.57
CA PRO A 229 -2.06 -0.15 4.50
C PRO A 229 -0.85 0.75 4.28
N GLN A 230 -0.68 1.32 3.09
CA GLN A 230 0.43 2.22 2.79
C GLN A 230 0.34 3.55 3.57
N ILE A 231 -0.87 3.95 4.00
CA ILE A 231 -1.04 5.11 4.90
C ILE A 231 -0.34 4.84 6.23
N THR A 232 -0.49 3.63 6.76
CA THR A 232 0.15 3.21 8.01
C THR A 232 1.67 3.12 7.85
N GLU A 233 2.15 2.62 6.71
CA GLU A 233 3.58 2.57 6.40
C GLU A 233 4.24 3.96 6.39
N ILE A 234 3.56 4.99 5.92
CA ILE A 234 4.09 6.37 5.95
C ILE A 234 4.46 6.80 7.38
N PHE A 235 3.70 6.41 8.40
CA PHE A 235 4.03 6.78 9.79
C PHE A 235 5.36 6.17 10.23
N TYR A 236 5.58 4.91 9.86
CA TYR A 236 6.83 4.23 10.19
C TYR A 236 8.00 4.81 9.40
N GLU A 237 7.80 5.08 8.11
CA GLU A 237 8.86 5.63 7.27
C GLU A 237 9.21 7.09 7.60
N VAL A 238 8.24 7.93 7.91
CA VAL A 238 8.48 9.37 8.12
C VAL A 238 8.79 9.72 9.57
N ILE A 239 8.21 9.00 10.53
CA ILE A 239 8.35 9.31 11.95
C ILE A 239 9.27 8.32 12.65
N HIS A 240 8.90 7.03 12.61
CA HIS A 240 9.61 6.00 13.37
C HIS A 240 11.05 5.82 12.84
N THR A 241 11.23 5.54 11.54
CA THR A 241 12.55 5.19 10.98
C THR A 241 13.58 6.31 11.15
N PRO A 242 13.30 7.59 10.78
CA PRO A 242 14.26 8.66 11.00
C PRO A 242 14.53 8.93 12.47
N LEU A 243 13.48 8.92 13.31
CA LEU A 243 13.64 9.18 14.74
C LEU A 243 14.51 8.12 15.40
N VAL A 244 14.24 6.84 15.17
CA VAL A 244 15.03 5.74 15.74
C VAL A 244 16.44 5.75 15.17
N SER A 245 16.61 5.82 13.85
CA SER A 245 17.94 5.75 13.23
C SER A 245 18.84 6.92 13.61
N VAL A 246 18.32 8.16 13.55
CA VAL A 246 19.12 9.36 13.90
C VAL A 246 19.48 9.37 15.39
N THR A 247 18.53 9.05 16.26
CA THR A 247 18.81 9.02 17.71
C THR A 247 19.76 7.90 18.11
N LEU A 248 19.72 6.74 17.42
CA LEU A 248 20.70 5.68 17.60
C LEU A 248 22.11 6.11 17.17
N TYR A 249 22.23 6.84 16.05
CA TYR A 249 23.52 7.41 15.65
C TYR A 249 24.07 8.39 16.68
N ILE A 250 23.22 9.30 17.17
CA ILE A 250 23.61 10.27 18.19
C ILE A 250 24.03 9.55 19.48
N ALA A 251 23.25 8.55 19.92
CA ALA A 251 23.55 7.78 21.12
C ALA A 251 24.86 6.99 20.98
N ALA A 252 25.07 6.33 19.84
CA ALA A 252 26.31 5.60 19.56
C ALA A 252 27.52 6.55 19.53
N ALA A 253 27.40 7.72 18.89
CA ALA A 253 28.46 8.73 18.86
C ALA A 253 28.76 9.27 20.28
N ALA A 254 27.74 9.52 21.10
CA ALA A 254 27.93 9.97 22.47
C ALA A 254 28.66 8.91 23.34
N VAL A 255 28.27 7.63 23.22
CA VAL A 255 28.93 6.53 23.94
C VAL A 255 30.37 6.33 23.47
N MET A 256 30.63 6.47 22.16
CA MET A 256 32.00 6.39 21.62
C MET A 256 32.88 7.57 22.08
N LEU A 257 32.31 8.80 22.16
CA LEU A 257 33.01 9.99 22.70
C LEU A 257 33.36 9.81 24.17
N ASP A 258 32.46 9.24 24.95
CA ASP A 258 32.66 8.99 26.37
C ASP A 258 33.75 7.94 26.62
N ALA A 259 33.75 6.87 25.79
CA ALA A 259 34.72 5.79 25.91
C ALA A 259 36.11 6.15 25.33
N TYR A 260 36.16 6.93 24.23
CA TYR A 260 37.39 7.25 23.50
C TYR A 260 37.56 8.76 23.31
N PRO A 261 37.70 9.54 24.41
CA PRO A 261 37.75 11.01 24.33
C PRO A 261 38.98 11.55 23.61
N ASN A 262 40.06 10.78 23.55
CA ASN A 262 41.31 11.17 22.90
C ASN A 262 41.37 10.83 21.41
N SER A 263 40.34 10.15 20.84
CA SER A 263 40.31 9.69 19.45
C SER A 263 39.00 10.06 18.75
N PRO A 264 38.69 11.38 18.61
CA PRO A 264 37.43 11.85 18.01
C PRO A 264 37.30 11.50 16.51
N GLU A 265 38.41 11.20 15.83
CA GLU A 265 38.44 10.81 14.40
C GLU A 265 37.64 9.53 14.12
N ILE A 266 37.54 8.59 15.08
CA ILE A 266 36.74 7.37 14.95
C ILE A 266 35.27 7.72 14.77
N ILE A 267 34.80 8.75 15.44
CA ILE A 267 33.43 9.25 15.35
C ILE A 267 33.19 9.91 14.00
N TRP A 268 34.11 10.75 13.56
CA TRP A 268 34.03 11.36 12.23
C TRP A 268 33.98 10.32 11.13
N MET A 269 34.77 9.24 11.23
CA MET A 269 34.73 8.12 10.29
C MET A 269 33.36 7.45 10.29
N SER A 270 32.75 7.25 11.46
CA SER A 270 31.41 6.67 11.58
C SER A 270 30.33 7.59 10.99
N LEU A 271 30.42 8.90 11.23
CA LEU A 271 29.47 9.89 10.68
C LEU A 271 29.60 10.07 9.17
N LEU A 272 30.81 10.03 8.62
CA LEU A 272 31.07 10.15 7.19
C LEU A 272 30.65 8.92 6.38
N PHE A 273 30.50 7.77 7.03
CA PHE A 273 30.07 6.54 6.39
C PHE A 273 28.73 6.70 5.66
N LEU A 274 27.71 7.27 6.34
CA LEU A 274 26.38 7.46 5.77
C LEU A 274 26.38 8.31 4.48
N PRO A 275 26.96 9.55 4.45
CA PRO A 275 26.95 10.35 3.24
C PRO A 275 27.75 9.73 2.09
N ILE A 276 28.85 9.04 2.36
CA ILE A 276 29.66 8.39 1.32
C ILE A 276 28.85 7.22 0.71
N TRP A 277 28.23 6.40 1.53
CA TRP A 277 27.42 5.29 1.06
C TRP A 277 26.17 5.73 0.29
N LEU A 278 25.49 6.81 0.75
CA LEU A 278 24.38 7.43 0.03
C LEU A 278 24.81 7.99 -1.32
N SER A 279 25.99 8.61 -1.40
CA SER A 279 26.49 9.14 -2.67
C SER A 279 26.76 8.03 -3.69
N ALA A 280 27.33 6.92 -3.27
CA ALA A 280 27.56 5.74 -4.13
C ALA A 280 26.24 5.17 -4.70
N SER A 281 25.20 5.09 -3.87
CA SER A 281 23.87 4.61 -4.31
C SER A 281 23.17 5.62 -5.25
N SER A 282 23.33 6.91 -5.01
CA SER A 282 22.69 7.99 -5.78
C SER A 282 23.10 8.01 -7.26
N LEU A 283 24.31 7.57 -7.59
CA LEU A 283 24.79 7.45 -8.98
C LEU A 283 23.90 6.58 -9.85
N PHE A 284 23.28 5.58 -9.27
CA PHE A 284 22.40 4.62 -9.98
C PHE A 284 20.93 5.01 -9.95
N ALA A 285 20.50 5.92 -9.08
CA ALA A 285 19.11 6.23 -8.81
C ALA A 285 18.29 6.54 -10.07
N ARG A 286 18.86 7.36 -10.99
CA ARG A 286 18.20 7.72 -12.25
C ARG A 286 18.00 6.53 -13.19
N THR A 287 19.01 5.65 -13.29
CA THR A 287 18.97 4.48 -14.17
C THR A 287 18.02 3.41 -13.61
N VAL A 288 18.06 3.18 -12.31
CA VAL A 288 17.13 2.25 -11.61
C VAL A 288 15.69 2.70 -11.84
N ARG A 289 15.39 3.98 -11.61
CA ARG A 289 14.06 4.54 -11.81
C ARG A 289 13.56 4.37 -13.23
N ARG A 290 14.37 4.79 -14.24
CA ARG A 290 14.01 4.67 -15.66
C ARG A 290 13.74 3.22 -16.08
N ARG A 291 14.56 2.28 -15.62
CA ARG A 291 14.37 0.86 -15.94
C ARG A 291 13.20 0.25 -15.20
N GLY A 292 12.96 0.66 -13.95
CA GLY A 292 11.80 0.24 -13.17
C GLY A 292 10.48 0.70 -13.80
N GLN A 293 10.39 1.94 -14.27
CA GLN A 293 9.23 2.44 -15.01
C GLN A 293 8.98 1.63 -16.28
N ALA A 294 10.02 1.38 -17.09
CA ALA A 294 9.90 0.58 -18.30
C ALA A 294 9.48 -0.87 -18.03
N SER A 295 9.92 -1.45 -16.91
CA SER A 295 9.54 -2.79 -16.47
C SER A 295 8.07 -2.85 -16.06
N ARG A 296 7.60 -1.89 -15.25
CA ARG A 296 6.19 -1.78 -14.84
C ARG A 296 5.26 -1.57 -16.02
N ALA A 297 5.60 -0.65 -16.95
CA ALA A 297 4.80 -0.41 -18.15
C ALA A 297 4.64 -1.68 -19.00
N ALA A 298 5.71 -2.46 -19.21
CA ALA A 298 5.62 -3.72 -19.93
C ALA A 298 4.80 -4.78 -19.16
N GLY A 299 4.89 -4.81 -17.83
CA GLY A 299 4.04 -5.66 -16.99
C GLY A 299 2.56 -5.33 -17.14
N SER A 300 2.20 -4.05 -17.10
CA SER A 300 0.83 -3.58 -17.29
C SER A 300 0.27 -3.99 -18.66
N ILE A 301 1.06 -3.87 -19.73
CA ILE A 301 0.65 -4.33 -21.07
C ILE A 301 0.34 -5.84 -21.06
N THR A 302 1.21 -6.63 -20.42
CA THR A 302 1.01 -8.09 -20.32
C THR A 302 -0.28 -8.42 -19.55
N THR A 303 -0.56 -7.71 -18.46
CA THR A 303 -1.80 -7.87 -17.69
C THR A 303 -3.03 -7.53 -18.53
N SER A 304 -3.01 -6.39 -19.21
CA SER A 304 -4.12 -5.99 -20.12
C SER A 304 -4.36 -7.00 -21.25
N THR A 305 -3.30 -7.62 -21.79
CA THR A 305 -3.42 -8.68 -22.79
C THR A 305 -4.12 -9.92 -22.22
N ILE A 306 -3.84 -10.28 -20.95
CA ILE A 306 -4.53 -11.38 -20.25
C ILE A 306 -6.00 -11.03 -20.03
N GLU A 307 -6.29 -9.87 -19.47
CA GLU A 307 -7.65 -9.38 -19.19
C GLU A 307 -8.49 -9.40 -20.48
N GLU A 308 -7.98 -8.78 -21.55
CA GLU A 308 -8.66 -8.72 -22.85
C GLU A 308 -8.91 -10.13 -23.44
N GLY A 309 -7.92 -11.04 -23.31
CA GLY A 309 -8.06 -12.41 -23.78
C GLY A 309 -9.05 -13.24 -22.98
N MET A 310 -9.12 -13.02 -21.65
CA MET A 310 -10.07 -13.71 -20.78
C MET A 310 -11.51 -13.19 -20.95
N ASP A 311 -11.70 -11.89 -21.04
CA ASP A 311 -13.01 -11.27 -21.27
C ASP A 311 -13.61 -11.69 -22.62
N ASN A 312 -12.75 -11.88 -23.62
CA ASN A 312 -13.18 -12.25 -24.97
C ASN A 312 -12.94 -13.73 -25.31
N VAL A 313 -12.78 -14.62 -24.32
CA VAL A 313 -12.40 -16.03 -24.54
C VAL A 313 -13.35 -16.77 -25.49
N LEU A 314 -14.66 -16.53 -25.40
CA LEU A 314 -15.65 -17.13 -26.27
C LEU A 314 -15.50 -16.67 -27.74
N ALA A 315 -15.22 -15.38 -27.96
CA ALA A 315 -14.96 -14.83 -29.28
C ALA A 315 -13.66 -15.40 -29.87
N VAL A 316 -12.58 -15.46 -29.04
CA VAL A 316 -11.30 -16.05 -29.45
C VAL A 316 -11.47 -17.51 -29.88
N GLN A 317 -12.20 -18.31 -29.09
CA GLN A 317 -12.45 -19.72 -29.40
C GLN A 317 -13.34 -19.90 -30.64
N SER A 318 -14.45 -19.16 -30.74
CA SER A 318 -15.41 -19.28 -31.84
C SER A 318 -14.83 -18.83 -33.18
N LEU A 319 -13.92 -17.86 -33.18
CA LEU A 319 -13.25 -17.36 -34.37
C LEU A 319 -11.91 -18.05 -34.68
N GLY A 320 -11.52 -19.06 -33.89
CA GLY A 320 -10.25 -19.79 -34.08
C GLY A 320 -9.01 -18.94 -33.84
N GLY A 321 -9.12 -17.88 -33.00
CA GLY A 321 -8.05 -16.92 -32.69
C GLY A 321 -6.97 -17.39 -31.73
N ASN A 322 -7.09 -18.59 -31.14
CA ASN A 322 -6.24 -19.09 -30.08
C ASN A 322 -4.74 -18.97 -30.34
N GLN A 323 -4.30 -19.31 -31.55
CA GLN A 323 -2.87 -19.25 -31.87
C GLN A 323 -2.35 -17.81 -31.99
N LYS A 324 -3.19 -16.89 -32.46
CA LYS A 324 -2.86 -15.46 -32.55
C LYS A 324 -2.75 -14.82 -31.16
N GLU A 325 -3.69 -15.13 -30.26
CA GLU A 325 -3.65 -14.60 -28.89
C GLU A 325 -2.51 -15.21 -28.09
N LYS A 326 -2.21 -16.51 -28.26
CA LYS A 326 -1.02 -17.15 -27.66
C LYS A 326 0.26 -16.47 -28.12
N GLN A 327 0.38 -16.14 -29.39
CA GLN A 327 1.57 -15.44 -29.90
C GLN A 327 1.65 -14.01 -29.37
N ARG A 328 0.52 -13.27 -29.33
CA ARG A 328 0.45 -11.91 -28.76
C ARG A 328 0.90 -11.89 -27.32
N PHE A 329 0.34 -12.78 -26.50
CA PHE A 329 0.74 -12.91 -25.10
C PHE A 329 2.24 -13.29 -24.96
N GLY A 330 2.73 -14.21 -25.79
CA GLY A 330 4.14 -14.61 -25.80
C GLY A 330 5.09 -13.46 -26.12
N ASP A 331 4.72 -12.59 -27.07
CA ASP A 331 5.50 -11.40 -27.43
C ASP A 331 5.51 -10.37 -26.28
N ASP A 332 4.35 -10.06 -25.70
CA ASP A 332 4.21 -9.08 -24.63
C ASP A 332 4.87 -9.56 -23.32
N SER A 333 4.67 -10.84 -22.97
CA SER A 333 5.33 -11.47 -21.82
C SER A 333 6.86 -11.54 -22.01
N GLY A 334 7.33 -11.86 -23.22
CA GLY A 334 8.75 -11.88 -23.54
C GLY A 334 9.41 -10.51 -23.42
N GLU A 335 8.72 -9.44 -23.81
CA GLU A 335 9.22 -8.06 -23.62
C GLU A 335 9.20 -7.66 -22.16
N SER A 336 8.12 -7.96 -21.43
CA SER A 336 8.05 -7.73 -19.98
C SER A 336 9.22 -8.41 -19.26
N PHE A 337 9.48 -9.68 -19.56
CA PHE A 337 10.60 -10.41 -18.99
C PHE A 337 11.97 -9.79 -19.33
N ARG A 338 12.18 -9.32 -20.56
CA ARG A 338 13.44 -8.65 -20.96
C ARG A 338 13.66 -7.38 -20.16
N ARG A 339 12.61 -6.54 -19.97
CA ARG A 339 12.70 -5.29 -19.19
C ARG A 339 12.88 -5.56 -17.70
N PHE A 340 12.15 -6.53 -17.15
CA PHE A 340 12.31 -6.96 -15.77
C PHE A 340 13.73 -7.45 -15.48
N ARG A 341 14.31 -8.30 -16.37
CA ARG A 341 15.69 -8.76 -16.24
C ARG A 341 16.70 -7.61 -16.27
N ALA A 342 16.49 -6.63 -17.17
CA ALA A 342 17.35 -5.45 -17.26
C ALA A 342 17.25 -4.55 -16.02
N GLU A 343 16.06 -4.43 -15.42
CA GLU A 343 15.84 -3.76 -14.14
C GLU A 343 16.58 -4.51 -13.02
N ARG A 344 16.39 -5.83 -12.90
CA ARG A 344 17.05 -6.63 -11.86
C ARG A 344 18.56 -6.59 -11.95
N LEU A 345 19.10 -6.59 -13.15
CA LEU A 345 20.54 -6.48 -13.36
C LEU A 345 21.10 -5.14 -12.85
N ILE A 346 20.44 -4.01 -13.14
CA ILE A 346 20.92 -2.71 -12.64
C ILE A 346 20.78 -2.59 -11.12
N TRP A 347 19.71 -3.17 -10.54
CA TRP A 347 19.55 -3.30 -9.09
C TRP A 347 20.69 -4.09 -8.46
N PHE A 348 21.03 -5.24 -9.05
CA PHE A 348 22.15 -6.06 -8.59
C PHE A 348 23.47 -5.29 -8.67
N ILE A 349 23.76 -4.62 -9.79
CA ILE A 349 24.99 -3.83 -9.94
C ILE A 349 25.04 -2.71 -8.90
N MET A 350 23.95 -1.96 -8.71
CA MET A 350 23.86 -0.91 -7.69
C MET A 350 24.15 -1.46 -6.30
N PHE A 351 23.51 -2.59 -5.94
CA PHE A 351 23.72 -3.24 -4.66
C PHE A 351 25.17 -3.65 -4.47
N GLN A 352 25.78 -4.31 -5.47
CA GLN A 352 27.17 -4.75 -5.40
C GLN A 352 28.15 -3.58 -5.31
N CYS A 353 27.92 -2.50 -6.07
CA CYS A 353 28.75 -1.30 -5.97
C CYS A 353 28.63 -0.64 -4.59
N SER A 354 27.41 -0.57 -4.03
CA SER A 354 27.18 -0.03 -2.69
C SER A 354 27.86 -0.88 -1.61
N GLU A 355 27.75 -2.21 -1.70
CA GLU A 355 28.38 -3.16 -0.77
C GLU A 355 29.92 -3.12 -0.90
N LEU A 356 30.44 -3.01 -2.11
CA LEU A 356 31.88 -2.85 -2.34
C LEU A 356 32.41 -1.55 -1.72
N THR A 357 31.72 -0.42 -1.95
CA THR A 357 32.06 0.86 -1.34
C THR A 357 32.07 0.76 0.18
N ARG A 358 31.03 0.18 0.76
CA ARG A 358 30.94 -0.08 2.20
C ARG A 358 32.11 -0.93 2.70
N THR A 359 32.40 -2.03 2.02
CA THR A 359 33.49 -2.94 2.41
C THR A 359 34.86 -2.27 2.35
N ILE A 360 35.11 -1.45 1.34
CA ILE A 360 36.37 -0.68 1.24
C ILE A 360 36.52 0.29 2.41
N ILE A 361 35.44 1.02 2.75
CA ILE A 361 35.46 1.95 3.90
C ILE A 361 35.69 1.14 5.20
N GLU A 362 34.96 0.04 5.38
CA GLU A 362 35.08 -0.83 6.55
C GLU A 362 36.51 -1.34 6.75
N ILE A 363 37.13 -1.83 5.67
CA ILE A 363 38.53 -2.27 5.70
C ILE A 363 39.44 -1.07 6.06
N GLY A 364 39.25 0.09 5.47
CA GLY A 364 40.04 1.29 5.77
C GLY A 364 39.95 1.70 7.24
N VAL A 365 38.76 1.72 7.80
CA VAL A 365 38.51 2.03 9.23
C VAL A 365 39.18 0.97 10.12
N PHE A 366 39.06 -0.31 9.79
CA PHE A 366 39.66 -1.36 10.60
C PHE A 366 41.18 -1.39 10.51
N VAL A 367 41.76 -1.14 9.35
CA VAL A 367 43.22 -0.97 9.22
C VAL A 367 43.68 0.20 10.09
N TYR A 368 42.94 1.32 10.08
CA TYR A 368 43.24 2.47 10.92
C TYR A 368 43.20 2.12 12.41
N ILE A 369 42.11 1.49 12.90
CA ILE A 369 41.99 1.07 14.30
C ILE A 369 43.11 0.08 14.68
N LEU A 370 43.45 -0.88 13.81
CA LEU A 370 44.54 -1.83 14.04
C LEU A 370 45.90 -1.13 14.19
N THR A 371 46.15 -0.01 13.48
CA THR A 371 47.39 0.77 13.65
C THR A 371 47.50 1.26 15.10
N TYR A 372 46.41 1.79 15.68
CA TYR A 372 46.39 2.21 17.09
C TYR A 372 46.58 1.06 18.08
N VAL A 373 46.08 -0.14 17.72
CA VAL A 373 46.32 -1.35 18.54
C VAL A 373 47.80 -1.75 18.49
N ILE A 374 48.44 -1.70 17.31
CA ILE A 374 49.87 -2.04 17.12
C ILE A 374 50.77 -1.04 17.86
N GLU A 375 50.40 0.27 17.86
CA GLU A 375 51.10 1.34 18.57
C GLU A 375 50.89 1.26 20.10
N GLY A 376 50.00 0.40 20.59
CA GLY A 376 49.71 0.22 21.99
C GLY A 376 48.80 1.30 22.57
N GLN A 377 48.17 2.11 21.76
CA GLN A 377 47.20 3.13 22.20
C GLN A 377 45.83 2.53 22.49
N PHE A 378 45.44 1.48 21.75
CA PHE A 378 44.21 0.71 21.98
C PHE A 378 44.53 -0.73 22.36
N SER A 379 43.59 -1.36 23.09
CA SER A 379 43.65 -2.78 23.38
C SER A 379 43.10 -3.62 22.19
N ALA A 380 43.36 -4.91 22.18
CA ALA A 380 42.70 -5.80 21.25
C ALA A 380 41.18 -5.88 21.47
N GLY A 381 40.72 -5.67 22.72
CA GLY A 381 39.31 -5.56 23.05
C GLY A 381 38.65 -4.31 22.45
N ASP A 382 39.38 -3.20 22.34
CA ASP A 382 38.88 -1.98 21.68
C ASP A 382 38.56 -2.23 20.22
N TYR A 383 39.41 -2.98 19.50
CA TYR A 383 39.10 -3.42 18.14
C TYR A 383 37.79 -4.20 18.09
N GLY A 384 37.57 -5.14 19.03
CA GLY A 384 36.34 -5.92 19.12
C GLY A 384 35.08 -5.07 19.36
N ALA A 385 35.19 -4.10 20.30
CA ALA A 385 34.09 -3.19 20.62
C ALA A 385 33.75 -2.27 19.44
N LEU A 386 34.75 -1.64 18.83
CA LEU A 386 34.57 -0.74 17.69
C LEU A 386 34.02 -1.48 16.47
N TYR A 387 34.47 -2.74 16.25
CA TYR A 387 33.90 -3.60 15.21
C TYR A 387 32.40 -3.88 15.46
N ALA A 388 32.03 -4.20 16.69
CA ALA A 388 30.64 -4.46 17.06
C ALA A 388 29.76 -3.21 16.89
N PHE A 389 30.24 -2.03 17.29
CA PHE A 389 29.56 -0.76 17.05
C PHE A 389 29.36 -0.49 15.55
N TRP A 390 30.42 -0.58 14.78
CA TRP A 390 30.36 -0.35 13.33
C TRP A 390 29.35 -1.28 12.65
N ARG A 391 29.38 -2.56 13.00
CA ARG A 391 28.42 -3.54 12.51
C ARG A 391 26.99 -3.23 12.91
N GLY A 392 26.79 -2.76 14.14
CA GLY A 392 25.48 -2.37 14.67
C GLY A 392 24.87 -1.16 13.99
N LEU A 393 25.68 -0.17 13.57
CA LEU A 393 25.23 1.01 12.83
C LEU A 393 24.80 0.71 11.39
N ARG A 394 25.08 -0.47 10.88
CA ARG A 394 24.74 -0.87 9.50
C ARG A 394 23.24 -0.84 9.23
N GLY A 395 22.43 -1.34 10.18
CA GLY A 395 20.96 -1.34 10.07
C GLY A 395 20.39 0.06 9.93
N PRO A 396 20.59 0.94 10.93
CA PRO A 396 20.12 2.33 10.87
C PRO A 396 20.58 3.10 9.63
N THR A 397 21.80 2.85 9.15
CA THR A 397 22.31 3.44 7.90
C THR A 397 21.51 3.00 6.68
N SER A 398 21.25 1.70 6.57
CA SER A 398 20.44 1.13 5.49
C SER A 398 19.03 1.70 5.50
N ASP A 399 18.41 1.81 6.66
CA ASP A 399 17.06 2.34 6.81
C ASP A 399 16.92 3.76 6.30
N VAL A 400 17.87 4.63 6.65
CA VAL A 400 17.90 6.01 6.14
C VAL A 400 18.12 6.05 4.63
N ALA A 401 18.98 5.19 4.09
CA ALA A 401 19.28 5.15 2.67
C ALA A 401 18.08 4.73 1.81
N TRP A 402 17.28 3.79 2.29
CA TRP A 402 16.09 3.30 1.58
C TRP A 402 14.84 4.15 1.82
N LEU A 403 14.87 5.04 2.80
CA LEU A 403 13.73 5.85 3.24
C LEU A 403 13.02 6.56 2.07
N TRP A 404 13.77 7.23 1.20
CA TRP A 404 13.19 7.98 0.10
C TRP A 404 12.49 7.09 -0.93
N ILE A 405 13.05 5.93 -1.25
CA ILE A 405 12.46 5.00 -2.23
C ILE A 405 11.18 4.39 -1.67
N ARG A 406 11.20 3.95 -0.40
CA ARG A 406 10.02 3.41 0.27
C ARG A 406 8.92 4.46 0.38
N LEU A 407 9.29 5.68 0.77
CA LEU A 407 8.34 6.80 0.88
C LEU A 407 7.65 7.10 -0.46
N GLN A 408 8.39 7.14 -1.57
CA GLN A 408 7.79 7.37 -2.89
C GLN A 408 6.76 6.30 -3.26
N ASN A 409 7.05 5.02 -3.00
CA ASN A 409 6.13 3.92 -3.27
C ASN A 409 4.84 4.05 -2.43
N ASN A 410 4.99 4.33 -1.13
CA ASN A 410 3.86 4.46 -0.21
C ASN A 410 3.00 5.70 -0.52
N VAL A 411 3.63 6.83 -0.86
CA VAL A 411 2.92 8.07 -1.23
C VAL A 411 2.09 7.87 -2.50
N ALA A 412 2.55 7.04 -3.46
CA ALA A 412 1.78 6.73 -4.67
C ALA A 412 0.44 6.05 -4.34
N GLY A 413 0.45 5.02 -3.49
CA GLY A 413 -0.78 4.35 -3.06
C GLY A 413 -1.68 5.26 -2.23
N VAL A 414 -1.10 6.00 -1.30
CA VAL A 414 -1.88 6.95 -0.47
C VAL A 414 -2.54 8.04 -1.31
N ARG A 415 -1.88 8.52 -2.37
CA ARG A 415 -2.48 9.46 -3.32
C ARG A 415 -3.75 8.87 -3.97
N ARG A 416 -3.71 7.60 -4.41
CA ARG A 416 -4.88 6.93 -5.01
C ARG A 416 -6.02 6.79 -4.00
N VAL A 417 -5.72 6.43 -2.75
CA VAL A 417 -6.71 6.37 -1.67
C VAL A 417 -7.34 7.74 -1.43
N PHE A 418 -6.52 8.78 -1.29
CA PHE A 418 -7.05 10.13 -1.05
C PHE A 418 -7.81 10.69 -2.25
N ALA A 419 -7.40 10.38 -3.48
CA ALA A 419 -8.16 10.75 -4.66
C ALA A 419 -9.60 10.19 -4.62
N LEU A 420 -9.77 8.96 -4.14
CA LEU A 420 -11.08 8.35 -3.98
C LEU A 420 -11.85 8.92 -2.77
N MET A 421 -11.17 9.19 -1.66
CA MET A 421 -11.77 9.80 -0.46
C MET A 421 -12.19 11.26 -0.71
N ASP A 422 -11.57 11.95 -1.66
CA ASP A 422 -11.87 13.35 -2.00
C ASP A 422 -12.99 13.50 -3.03
N LEU A 423 -13.45 12.42 -3.65
CA LEU A 423 -14.63 12.48 -4.51
C LEU A 423 -15.82 12.96 -3.68
N PRO A 424 -16.62 13.92 -4.15
CA PRO A 424 -17.78 14.37 -3.42
C PRO A 424 -18.80 13.22 -3.30
N PRO A 425 -19.46 13.06 -2.15
CA PRO A 425 -20.56 12.12 -2.03
C PRO A 425 -21.71 12.53 -2.95
N GLU A 426 -22.66 11.64 -3.17
CA GLU A 426 -23.91 11.97 -3.83
C GLU A 426 -24.54 13.19 -3.12
N ALA A 427 -24.78 14.26 -3.88
CA ALA A 427 -25.27 15.49 -3.30
C ALA A 427 -26.76 15.36 -2.93
N ASP A 428 -27.06 15.23 -1.65
CA ASP A 428 -28.43 15.39 -1.13
C ASP A 428 -28.63 16.84 -0.74
N THR A 429 -28.88 17.67 -1.76
CA THR A 429 -29.16 19.12 -1.59
C THR A 429 -30.63 19.42 -1.35
N GLY A 430 -31.49 18.41 -1.49
CA GLY A 430 -32.92 18.52 -1.31
C GLY A 430 -33.28 18.78 0.17
N THR A 431 -34.27 19.61 0.39
CA THR A 431 -34.79 19.93 1.73
C THR A 431 -36.27 19.57 1.88
N THR A 432 -36.92 19.20 0.79
CA THR A 432 -38.34 18.88 0.75
C THR A 432 -38.53 17.36 0.86
N HIS A 433 -39.36 16.94 1.79
CA HIS A 433 -39.77 15.55 1.90
C HIS A 433 -40.88 15.26 0.90
N LEU A 434 -40.73 14.22 0.06
CA LEU A 434 -41.76 13.81 -0.89
C LEU A 434 -42.97 13.21 -0.14
N PRO A 435 -44.18 13.81 -0.22
CA PRO A 435 -45.38 13.15 0.30
C PRO A 435 -45.72 11.92 -0.54
N PRO A 436 -46.68 11.08 -0.09
CA PRO A 436 -47.16 9.95 -0.92
C PRO A 436 -47.59 10.41 -2.31
N ILE A 437 -47.12 9.72 -3.35
CA ILE A 437 -47.33 10.10 -4.75
C ILE A 437 -48.81 9.94 -5.13
N HIS A 438 -49.41 10.99 -5.68
CA HIS A 438 -50.83 11.04 -6.09
C HIS A 438 -51.05 11.38 -7.56
N ASP A 439 -50.24 12.26 -8.14
CA ASP A 439 -50.44 12.75 -9.51
C ASP A 439 -49.59 11.96 -10.53
N GLY A 440 -48.27 11.82 -10.25
CA GLY A 440 -47.37 11.07 -11.13
C GLY A 440 -46.05 11.77 -11.39
N ILE A 441 -45.44 11.46 -12.53
CA ILE A 441 -44.10 11.90 -12.92
C ILE A 441 -44.18 12.72 -14.19
N SER A 442 -43.49 13.86 -14.23
CA SER A 442 -43.35 14.68 -15.43
C SER A 442 -41.90 15.06 -15.71
N MET A 443 -41.55 15.14 -16.98
CA MET A 443 -40.27 15.65 -17.46
C MET A 443 -40.51 16.76 -18.44
N GLN A 444 -39.74 17.85 -18.36
CA GLN A 444 -39.82 18.99 -19.28
C GLN A 444 -38.44 19.29 -19.81
N ASP A 445 -38.26 19.14 -21.14
CA ASP A 445 -37.03 19.40 -21.86
C ASP A 445 -35.81 18.74 -21.20
N ALA A 446 -36.02 17.57 -20.58
CA ALA A 446 -34.99 16.86 -19.83
C ALA A 446 -33.87 16.36 -20.74
N GLY A 447 -32.64 16.72 -20.37
CA GLY A 447 -31.41 16.30 -21.07
C GLY A 447 -30.36 15.77 -20.11
N PHE A 448 -29.52 14.87 -20.61
CA PHE A 448 -28.42 14.32 -19.85
C PHE A 448 -27.17 14.15 -20.71
N VAL A 449 -26.05 14.64 -20.17
CA VAL A 449 -24.70 14.52 -20.76
C VAL A 449 -23.81 13.80 -19.76
N TYR A 450 -23.18 12.69 -20.16
CA TYR A 450 -22.19 11.98 -19.36
C TYR A 450 -20.95 12.83 -19.11
N PRO A 451 -20.16 12.58 -18.06
CA PRO A 451 -18.93 13.32 -17.76
C PRO A 451 -17.89 13.28 -18.90
N ASP A 452 -17.91 12.24 -19.75
CA ASP A 452 -17.10 12.10 -20.96
C ASP A 452 -17.51 13.03 -22.11
N GLY A 453 -18.58 13.81 -21.93
CA GLY A 453 -19.14 14.74 -22.94
C GLY A 453 -20.14 14.09 -23.89
N ARG A 454 -20.43 12.80 -23.77
CA ARG A 454 -21.43 12.10 -24.59
C ARG A 454 -22.85 12.48 -24.17
N ARG A 455 -23.60 13.09 -25.06
CA ARG A 455 -25.02 13.41 -24.84
C ARG A 455 -25.87 12.15 -25.00
N ALA A 456 -26.57 11.73 -23.97
CA ALA A 456 -27.43 10.54 -23.95
C ALA A 456 -28.91 10.88 -24.17
N LEU A 457 -29.35 12.04 -23.65
CA LEU A 457 -30.72 12.51 -23.77
C LEU A 457 -30.75 13.99 -24.15
N ALA A 458 -31.73 14.40 -24.94
CA ALA A 458 -31.98 15.79 -25.32
C ALA A 458 -33.49 16.03 -25.46
N ASP A 459 -33.97 17.14 -24.90
CA ASP A 459 -35.31 17.66 -25.09
C ASP A 459 -36.43 16.62 -24.83
N VAL A 460 -36.29 15.80 -23.78
CA VAL A 460 -37.30 14.78 -23.44
C VAL A 460 -38.41 15.41 -22.60
N THR A 461 -39.60 15.41 -23.18
CA THR A 461 -40.82 15.85 -22.48
C THR A 461 -41.81 14.71 -22.42
N LEU A 462 -42.23 14.32 -21.23
CA LEU A 462 -43.21 13.26 -20.99
C LEU A 462 -44.00 13.49 -19.70
N GLU A 463 -45.18 12.90 -19.62
CA GLU A 463 -46.01 12.82 -18.43
C GLU A 463 -46.49 11.38 -18.24
N ALA A 464 -46.44 10.89 -17.00
CA ALA A 464 -46.94 9.58 -16.60
C ALA A 464 -47.78 9.71 -15.32
N LYS A 465 -49.06 9.41 -15.40
CA LYS A 465 -50.00 9.54 -14.27
C LYS A 465 -50.02 8.30 -13.40
N VAL A 466 -50.43 8.44 -12.16
CA VAL A 466 -50.63 7.32 -11.25
C VAL A 466 -51.57 6.28 -11.87
N GLY A 467 -51.20 5.03 -11.84
CA GLY A 467 -51.91 3.91 -12.44
C GLY A 467 -51.65 3.66 -13.93
N GLU A 468 -50.85 4.49 -14.60
CA GLU A 468 -50.46 4.28 -16.01
C GLU A 468 -49.27 3.37 -16.10
N ILE A 469 -49.21 2.60 -17.20
CA ILE A 469 -48.05 1.82 -17.61
C ILE A 469 -47.44 2.52 -18.84
N VAL A 470 -46.24 3.04 -18.70
CA VAL A 470 -45.51 3.71 -19.77
C VAL A 470 -44.37 2.80 -20.25
N ALA A 471 -44.30 2.58 -21.57
CA ALA A 471 -43.25 1.77 -22.16
C ALA A 471 -42.30 2.63 -23.03
N PHE A 472 -41.00 2.61 -22.70
CA PHE A 472 -39.97 3.23 -23.52
C PHE A 472 -39.44 2.25 -24.56
N VAL A 473 -39.69 2.56 -25.86
CA VAL A 473 -39.31 1.69 -26.96
C VAL A 473 -38.29 2.39 -27.86
N GLY A 474 -37.31 1.65 -28.32
CA GLY A 474 -36.25 2.17 -29.18
C GLY A 474 -35.06 1.21 -29.31
N PRO A 475 -34.13 1.46 -30.24
CA PRO A 475 -32.94 0.64 -30.42
C PRO A 475 -32.03 0.68 -29.19
N THR A 476 -31.10 -0.27 -29.10
CA THR A 476 -30.03 -0.26 -28.09
C THR A 476 -29.23 1.03 -28.20
N GLY A 477 -28.92 1.67 -27.07
CA GLY A 477 -28.19 2.95 -27.03
C GLY A 477 -29.07 4.20 -27.24
N SER A 478 -30.41 4.10 -27.34
CA SER A 478 -31.31 5.26 -27.49
C SER A 478 -31.57 6.01 -26.17
N GLY A 479 -30.92 5.69 -25.06
CA GLY A 479 -31.06 6.40 -23.82
C GLY A 479 -32.18 5.92 -22.87
N LYS A 480 -32.86 4.80 -23.17
CA LYS A 480 -33.97 4.28 -22.33
C LYS A 480 -33.60 4.07 -20.86
N THR A 481 -32.48 3.40 -20.61
CA THR A 481 -31.98 3.16 -19.24
C THR A 481 -31.57 4.47 -18.58
N THR A 482 -30.88 5.35 -19.31
CA THR A 482 -30.50 6.69 -18.81
C THR A 482 -31.72 7.52 -18.41
N LEU A 483 -32.80 7.45 -19.23
CA LEU A 483 -34.06 8.12 -18.90
C LEU A 483 -34.66 7.60 -17.61
N ALA A 484 -34.70 6.27 -17.42
CA ALA A 484 -35.21 5.66 -16.21
C ALA A 484 -34.35 6.02 -14.97
N TYR A 485 -33.03 6.23 -15.14
CA TYR A 485 -32.13 6.64 -14.06
C TYR A 485 -32.30 8.08 -13.60
N LEU A 486 -32.91 8.96 -14.40
CA LEU A 486 -33.23 10.33 -14.00
C LEU A 486 -34.33 10.39 -12.91
N ILE A 487 -35.28 9.44 -12.92
CA ILE A 487 -36.44 9.44 -12.01
C ILE A 487 -36.00 9.25 -10.55
N PRO A 488 -35.21 8.20 -10.18
CA PRO A 488 -34.68 8.03 -8.81
C PRO A 488 -33.44 8.89 -8.54
N ARG A 489 -33.11 9.80 -9.44
CA ARG A 489 -31.92 10.66 -9.38
C ARG A 489 -30.60 9.86 -9.24
N PHE A 490 -30.51 8.67 -9.90
CA PHE A 490 -29.23 7.98 -10.06
C PHE A 490 -28.30 8.78 -10.99
N HIS A 491 -28.89 9.46 -11.98
CA HIS A 491 -28.24 10.49 -12.77
C HIS A 491 -28.97 11.81 -12.54
N GLN A 492 -28.19 12.87 -12.37
CA GLN A 492 -28.75 14.21 -12.23
C GLN A 492 -28.97 14.82 -13.63
N VAL A 493 -30.18 15.31 -13.90
CA VAL A 493 -30.50 15.98 -15.15
C VAL A 493 -29.55 17.16 -15.39
N THR A 494 -29.02 17.29 -16.62
CA THR A 494 -28.10 18.37 -17.00
C THR A 494 -28.81 19.56 -17.66
N GLU A 495 -29.97 19.32 -18.27
CA GLU A 495 -30.83 20.33 -18.91
C GLU A 495 -32.27 19.98 -18.62
N GLY A 496 -33.17 20.99 -18.52
CA GLY A 496 -34.57 20.77 -18.20
C GLY A 496 -34.81 20.34 -16.75
N GLU A 497 -35.93 19.69 -16.51
CA GLU A 497 -36.33 19.26 -15.15
C GLU A 497 -37.11 17.94 -15.14
N VAL A 498 -37.02 17.23 -14.01
CA VAL A 498 -37.81 16.03 -13.69
C VAL A 498 -38.59 16.32 -12.43
N ARG A 499 -39.91 16.08 -12.45
CA ARG A 499 -40.78 16.33 -11.31
C ARG A 499 -41.59 15.10 -10.93
N ILE A 500 -41.81 14.93 -9.62
CA ILE A 500 -42.70 13.93 -9.04
C ILE A 500 -43.78 14.70 -8.26
N ASP A 501 -45.04 14.54 -8.59
CA ASP A 501 -46.15 15.30 -8.05
C ASP A 501 -45.91 16.82 -8.06
N GLY A 502 -45.27 17.32 -9.11
CA GLY A 502 -44.96 18.75 -9.26
C GLY A 502 -43.71 19.21 -8.51
N TYR A 503 -43.10 18.40 -7.66
CA TYR A 503 -41.85 18.72 -6.98
C TYR A 503 -40.66 18.38 -7.87
N ASP A 504 -39.69 19.28 -8.01
CA ASP A 504 -38.44 18.98 -8.71
C ASP A 504 -37.63 17.92 -7.92
N VAL A 505 -37.17 16.88 -8.59
CA VAL A 505 -36.36 15.80 -7.94
C VAL A 505 -35.09 16.34 -7.29
N ASN A 506 -34.57 17.49 -7.74
CA ASN A 506 -33.39 18.13 -7.15
C ASN A 506 -33.70 18.80 -5.80
N ASP A 507 -34.96 19.19 -5.56
CA ASP A 507 -35.40 19.81 -4.31
C ASP A 507 -35.82 18.78 -3.25
N LEU A 508 -36.03 17.52 -3.66
CA LEU A 508 -36.43 16.42 -2.79
C LEU A 508 -35.22 15.79 -2.07
N THR A 509 -35.43 15.40 -0.81
CA THR A 509 -34.45 14.55 -0.12
C THR A 509 -34.40 13.18 -0.80
N ILE A 510 -33.18 12.65 -0.99
CA ILE A 510 -32.96 11.37 -1.69
C ILE A 510 -33.72 10.23 -1.02
N ASP A 511 -33.64 10.15 0.30
CA ASP A 511 -34.30 9.10 1.09
C ASP A 511 -35.81 9.10 0.87
N SER A 512 -36.48 10.26 1.02
CA SER A 512 -37.95 10.34 0.88
C SER A 512 -38.46 10.01 -0.52
N MET A 513 -37.63 10.28 -1.53
CA MET A 513 -37.93 9.99 -2.91
C MET A 513 -37.71 8.49 -3.21
N ARG A 514 -36.57 7.93 -2.83
CA ARG A 514 -36.22 6.53 -3.10
C ARG A 514 -37.05 5.55 -2.27
N ASP A 515 -37.55 5.95 -1.10
CA ASP A 515 -38.50 5.15 -0.31
C ASP A 515 -39.80 4.83 -1.05
N GLN A 516 -40.19 5.69 -2.02
CA GLN A 516 -41.39 5.52 -2.81
C GLN A 516 -41.15 4.98 -4.23
N ILE A 517 -39.90 4.73 -4.61
CA ILE A 517 -39.51 4.25 -5.94
C ILE A 517 -38.84 2.89 -5.83
N THR A 518 -39.36 1.90 -6.57
CA THR A 518 -38.67 0.61 -6.71
C THR A 518 -38.08 0.52 -8.12
N TYR A 519 -36.80 0.18 -8.21
CA TYR A 519 -36.13 -0.04 -9.49
C TYR A 519 -35.74 -1.51 -9.65
N VAL A 520 -36.09 -2.11 -10.78
CA VAL A 520 -35.70 -3.48 -11.14
C VAL A 520 -34.60 -3.40 -12.18
N PHE A 521 -33.39 -3.80 -11.79
CA PHE A 521 -32.22 -3.81 -12.67
C PHE A 521 -32.32 -4.91 -13.73
N GLN A 522 -31.68 -4.70 -14.89
CA GLN A 522 -31.60 -5.69 -15.95
C GLN A 522 -30.79 -6.92 -15.51
N GLU A 523 -29.72 -6.73 -14.78
CA GLU A 523 -28.93 -7.78 -14.14
C GLU A 523 -29.31 -7.86 -12.67
N THR A 524 -29.70 -9.05 -12.21
CA THR A 524 -30.11 -9.28 -10.83
C THR A 524 -28.86 -9.25 -9.94
N GLN A 525 -28.84 -8.36 -8.97
CA GLN A 525 -27.80 -8.29 -7.95
C GLN A 525 -28.30 -9.02 -6.69
N LEU A 526 -27.57 -10.05 -6.26
CA LEU A 526 -27.85 -10.78 -5.04
C LEU A 526 -26.64 -10.72 -4.12
N LEU A 527 -26.87 -10.46 -2.86
CA LEU A 527 -25.85 -10.53 -1.81
C LEU A 527 -25.62 -11.98 -1.40
N SER A 528 -24.41 -12.31 -0.94
CA SER A 528 -24.06 -13.62 -0.39
C SER A 528 -24.70 -13.86 0.97
N ASP A 529 -26.02 -13.82 1.00
CA ASP A 529 -26.86 -13.95 2.18
C ASP A 529 -28.02 -14.92 1.90
N SER A 530 -28.86 -15.20 2.90
CA SER A 530 -30.05 -16.00 2.66
C SER A 530 -31.01 -15.30 1.68
N ILE A 531 -31.87 -16.07 0.99
CA ILE A 531 -32.93 -15.52 0.13
C ILE A 531 -33.84 -14.60 0.95
N ALA A 532 -34.17 -14.99 2.19
CA ALA A 532 -34.99 -14.19 3.10
C ALA A 532 -34.33 -12.84 3.42
N ASP A 533 -33.02 -12.82 3.66
CA ASP A 533 -32.29 -11.57 3.97
C ASP A 533 -32.11 -10.69 2.74
N ASN A 534 -31.91 -11.27 1.55
CA ASN A 534 -31.94 -10.53 0.29
C ASN A 534 -33.30 -9.86 0.05
N ILE A 535 -34.43 -10.54 0.38
CA ILE A 535 -35.79 -9.95 0.29
C ILE A 535 -35.96 -8.84 1.33
N ARG A 536 -35.43 -9.03 2.55
CA ARG A 536 -35.46 -8.02 3.61
C ARG A 536 -34.54 -6.83 3.40
N TYR A 537 -33.66 -6.87 2.42
CA TYR A 537 -32.63 -5.84 2.27
C TYR A 537 -33.19 -4.41 2.24
N GLY A 538 -34.34 -4.20 1.57
CA GLY A 538 -35.07 -2.91 1.55
C GLY A 538 -35.87 -2.60 2.82
N ASN A 539 -36.18 -3.61 3.66
CA ASN A 539 -36.88 -3.45 4.93
C ASN A 539 -36.36 -4.47 5.95
N PRO A 540 -35.26 -4.17 6.66
CA PRO A 540 -34.59 -5.11 7.58
C PRO A 540 -35.49 -5.61 8.73
N ASP A 541 -36.49 -4.80 9.11
CA ASP A 541 -37.42 -5.10 10.21
C ASP A 541 -38.60 -6.00 9.78
N ALA A 542 -38.70 -6.35 8.50
CA ALA A 542 -39.78 -7.18 7.96
C ALA A 542 -39.82 -8.58 8.62
N VAL A 543 -40.99 -8.98 9.12
CA VAL A 543 -41.18 -10.31 9.71
C VAL A 543 -41.26 -11.37 8.62
N MET A 544 -40.97 -12.66 8.95
CA MET A 544 -40.95 -13.75 7.97
C MET A 544 -42.27 -13.87 7.20
N ALA A 545 -43.41 -13.69 7.87
CA ALA A 545 -44.72 -13.73 7.23
C ALA A 545 -44.90 -12.69 6.12
N GLU A 546 -44.21 -11.54 6.25
CA GLU A 546 -44.19 -10.50 5.22
C GLU A 546 -43.28 -10.90 4.08
N VAL A 547 -42.10 -11.48 4.36
CA VAL A 547 -41.19 -12.05 3.35
C VAL A 547 -41.90 -13.08 2.50
N GLU A 548 -42.60 -14.03 3.13
CA GLU A 548 -43.38 -15.04 2.42
C GLU A 548 -44.51 -14.42 1.58
N ARG A 549 -45.21 -13.42 2.12
CA ARG A 549 -46.28 -12.73 1.40
C ARG A 549 -45.74 -12.04 0.13
N VAL A 550 -44.63 -11.33 0.21
CA VAL A 550 -44.04 -10.65 -0.98
C VAL A 550 -43.48 -11.68 -1.96
N ALA A 551 -42.87 -12.77 -1.49
CA ALA A 551 -42.41 -13.86 -2.33
C ALA A 551 -43.55 -14.53 -3.12
N LYS A 552 -44.73 -14.71 -2.49
CA LYS A 552 -45.98 -15.19 -3.14
C LYS A 552 -46.44 -14.18 -4.19
N THR A 553 -46.45 -12.89 -3.85
CA THR A 553 -46.83 -11.83 -4.79
C THR A 553 -45.92 -11.79 -6.01
N ALA A 554 -44.61 -11.99 -5.82
CA ALA A 554 -43.62 -12.07 -6.89
C ALA A 554 -43.62 -13.39 -7.66
N GLY A 555 -44.42 -14.42 -7.20
CA GLY A 555 -44.51 -15.71 -7.86
C GLY A 555 -43.32 -16.64 -7.67
N VAL A 556 -42.43 -16.37 -6.69
CA VAL A 556 -41.20 -17.15 -6.43
C VAL A 556 -41.27 -18.00 -5.17
N HIS A 557 -42.33 -17.92 -4.37
CA HIS A 557 -42.46 -18.62 -3.10
C HIS A 557 -42.36 -20.15 -3.24
N ASP A 558 -43.05 -20.73 -4.22
CA ASP A 558 -43.07 -22.19 -4.42
C ASP A 558 -41.68 -22.70 -4.86
N PHE A 559 -40.97 -21.92 -5.68
CA PHE A 559 -39.60 -22.21 -6.05
C PHE A 559 -38.68 -22.20 -4.82
N ILE A 560 -38.73 -21.16 -4.01
CA ILE A 560 -37.91 -21.03 -2.79
C ILE A 560 -38.18 -22.20 -1.86
N SER A 561 -39.45 -22.51 -1.60
CA SER A 561 -39.87 -23.63 -0.72
C SER A 561 -39.48 -25.01 -1.26
N SER A 562 -39.14 -25.13 -2.54
CA SER A 562 -38.66 -26.39 -3.15
C SER A 562 -37.16 -26.61 -2.97
N LEU A 563 -36.40 -25.60 -2.54
CA LEU A 563 -34.97 -25.71 -2.30
C LEU A 563 -34.65 -26.51 -1.04
N PRO A 564 -33.48 -27.22 -0.97
CA PRO A 564 -33.13 -28.10 0.15
C PRO A 564 -33.12 -27.42 1.54
N GLU A 565 -32.87 -26.09 1.57
CA GLU A 565 -32.84 -25.31 2.81
C GLU A 565 -33.94 -24.24 2.87
N GLY A 566 -34.88 -24.30 1.97
CA GLY A 566 -36.16 -23.59 1.98
C GLY A 566 -36.12 -22.11 1.76
#